data_cf2a1b7b2101fa25b2176a79fd236d6b
#
_entry.id   cf2a1b7b2101fa25b2176a79fd236d6b
#
_cell.length_a   1.000
_cell.length_b   1.000
_cell.length_c   1.000
_cell.angle_alpha   90.00
_cell.angle_beta   90.00
_cell.angle_gamma   90.00
#
_symmetry.space_group_name_H-M   'P 1'
#
loop_
_entity.id
_entity.type
_entity.pdbx_description
1 polymer ?
#
loop_
_entity_poly.entity_id
_entity_poly.type
_entity_poly.pdbx_seq_one_letter_code
_entity_poly.pdbx_strand_id
1 'polypeptide(L)'
;VFSSAGYIFLLTFANTYVMALIVDRVQAGPVADDQAFEVFGPYILALVLVNLVGQILSKLQDYTVYKLEIAGNYHLARLCFDTLSNQSMTFHTSRFGGSLVSQTSRFMSGYTGLVDVTVYSLIPTITSVVCTVAALAPVVPAFTVILVGIMVVYIAFVWLMYKRIMPLSAATSAAQNKLSGVLSDAVTNILAVKTCGREDFERDLFDAADRAARDAETVSMHLRKL
;
A
#
# COMPACT_ATOMS: atom_id res chain seq x y z
N VAL A 1 -10.20 11.29 -3.61
CA VAL A 1 -11.31 10.42 -3.21
C VAL A 1 -12.36 10.33 -4.30
N PHE A 2 -12.99 11.45 -4.72
CA PHE A 2 -14.05 11.42 -5.74
C PHE A 2 -13.57 10.86 -7.09
N SER A 3 -12.38 11.23 -7.55
CA SER A 3 -11.84 10.69 -8.81
C SER A 3 -11.52 9.20 -8.70
N SER A 4 -11.03 8.73 -7.54
CA SER A 4 -10.77 7.31 -7.27
C SER A 4 -12.05 6.48 -7.33
N ALA A 5 -13.10 6.93 -6.64
CA ALA A 5 -14.39 6.25 -6.68
C ALA A 5 -15.00 6.30 -8.10
N GLY A 6 -14.89 7.44 -8.78
CA GLY A 6 -15.44 7.63 -10.12
C GLY A 6 -14.80 6.74 -11.18
N TYR A 7 -13.46 6.63 -11.22
CA TYR A 7 -12.81 5.78 -12.23
C TYR A 7 -13.09 4.30 -12.00
N ILE A 8 -13.16 3.85 -10.74
CA ILE A 8 -13.49 2.46 -10.43
C ILE A 8 -14.93 2.14 -10.83
N PHE A 9 -15.86 3.04 -10.49
CA PHE A 9 -17.25 2.87 -10.92
C PHE A 9 -17.34 2.73 -12.45
N LEU A 10 -16.68 3.62 -13.20
CA LEU A 10 -16.71 3.56 -14.66
C LEU A 10 -16.01 2.34 -15.23
N LEU A 11 -14.75 2.07 -14.84
CA LEU A 11 -13.97 0.98 -15.44
C LEU A 11 -14.44 -0.41 -15.00
N THR A 12 -15.04 -0.55 -13.83
CA THR A 12 -15.48 -1.85 -13.34
C THR A 12 -16.98 -2.04 -13.56
N PHE A 13 -17.82 -1.16 -13.03
CA PHE A 13 -19.27 -1.38 -13.01
C PHE A 13 -19.95 -0.91 -14.29
N ALA A 14 -19.69 0.31 -14.79
CA ALA A 14 -20.32 0.79 -16.00
C ALA A 14 -19.86 -0.02 -17.22
N ASN A 15 -18.57 -0.40 -17.28
CA ASN A 15 -18.06 -1.27 -18.33
C ASN A 15 -18.73 -2.64 -18.33
N THR A 16 -18.83 -3.30 -17.15
CA THR A 16 -19.52 -4.59 -16.99
C THR A 16 -21.01 -4.49 -17.33
N TYR A 17 -21.67 -3.39 -16.96
CA TYR A 17 -23.08 -3.17 -17.27
C TYR A 17 -23.33 -3.03 -18.77
N VAL A 18 -22.50 -2.28 -19.47
CA VAL A 18 -22.62 -2.16 -20.95
C VAL A 18 -22.35 -3.51 -21.63
N MET A 19 -21.38 -4.31 -21.11
CA MET A 19 -21.17 -5.67 -21.62
C MET A 19 -22.36 -6.57 -21.37
N ALA A 20 -23.03 -6.48 -20.23
CA ALA A 20 -24.26 -7.22 -19.96
C ALA A 20 -25.39 -6.86 -20.95
N LEU A 21 -25.55 -5.56 -21.27
CA LEU A 21 -26.53 -5.13 -22.27
C LEU A 21 -26.22 -5.67 -23.69
N ILE A 22 -24.95 -5.81 -24.05
CA ILE A 22 -24.56 -6.45 -25.33
C ILE A 22 -24.96 -7.93 -25.32
N VAL A 23 -24.67 -8.65 -24.21
CA VAL A 23 -25.01 -10.07 -24.06
C VAL A 23 -26.55 -10.26 -24.14
N ASP A 24 -27.31 -9.45 -23.43
CA ASP A 24 -28.79 -9.50 -23.45
C ASP A 24 -29.28 -9.25 -24.87
N ARG A 25 -28.71 -8.35 -25.60
CA ARG A 25 -29.10 -8.05 -27.00
C ARG A 25 -28.77 -9.20 -27.94
N VAL A 26 -27.64 -9.88 -27.74
CA VAL A 26 -27.27 -11.08 -28.52
C VAL A 26 -28.25 -12.25 -28.24
N GLN A 27 -28.66 -12.42 -26.99
CA GLN A 27 -29.61 -13.48 -26.60
C GLN A 27 -31.03 -13.22 -27.11
N ALA A 28 -31.38 -11.96 -27.36
CA ALA A 28 -32.70 -11.60 -27.87
C ALA A 28 -32.98 -12.06 -29.31
N GLY A 29 -31.98 -12.55 -30.04
CA GLY A 29 -32.10 -13.16 -31.35
C GLY A 29 -31.00 -12.75 -32.33
N PRO A 30 -30.87 -13.49 -33.45
CA PRO A 30 -29.86 -13.22 -34.46
C PRO A 30 -30.11 -11.84 -35.10
N VAL A 31 -29.02 -11.08 -35.28
CA VAL A 31 -28.99 -9.79 -35.96
C VAL A 31 -28.44 -10.04 -37.37
N ALA A 32 -29.09 -9.49 -38.38
CA ALA A 32 -28.60 -9.58 -39.76
C ALA A 32 -27.28 -8.80 -39.90
N ASP A 33 -26.35 -9.30 -40.71
CA ASP A 33 -25.00 -8.74 -40.82
C ASP A 33 -24.99 -7.26 -41.27
N ASP A 34 -25.97 -6.85 -42.09
CA ASP A 34 -26.15 -5.47 -42.53
C ASP A 34 -26.63 -4.51 -41.45
N GLN A 35 -27.28 -5.03 -40.38
CA GLN A 35 -27.81 -4.27 -39.25
C GLN A 35 -26.90 -4.32 -38.03
N ALA A 36 -25.86 -5.16 -38.04
CA ALA A 36 -24.98 -5.37 -36.90
C ALA A 36 -24.36 -4.06 -36.38
N PHE A 37 -23.94 -3.17 -37.26
CA PHE A 37 -23.35 -1.87 -36.91
C PHE A 37 -24.37 -0.91 -36.27
N GLU A 38 -25.61 -0.88 -36.78
CA GLU A 38 -26.66 -0.03 -36.20
C GLU A 38 -27.07 -0.50 -34.80
N VAL A 39 -27.10 -1.83 -34.57
CA VAL A 39 -27.50 -2.42 -33.30
C VAL A 39 -26.40 -2.36 -32.27
N PHE A 40 -25.17 -2.73 -32.61
CA PHE A 40 -24.06 -2.82 -31.67
C PHE A 40 -23.18 -1.55 -31.61
N GLY A 41 -23.23 -0.69 -32.62
CA GLY A 41 -22.46 0.56 -32.68
C GLY A 41 -22.64 1.45 -31.44
N PRO A 42 -23.87 1.71 -30.95
CA PRO A 42 -24.08 2.52 -29.74
C PRO A 42 -23.46 1.91 -28.49
N TYR A 43 -23.48 0.57 -28.33
CA TYR A 43 -22.86 -0.09 -27.19
C TYR A 43 -21.33 -0.04 -27.24
N ILE A 44 -20.77 -0.24 -28.44
CA ILE A 44 -19.32 -0.11 -28.64
C ILE A 44 -18.88 1.33 -28.36
N LEU A 45 -19.62 2.33 -28.85
CA LEU A 45 -19.34 3.74 -28.57
C LEU A 45 -19.43 4.03 -27.06
N ALA A 46 -20.46 3.49 -26.39
CA ALA A 46 -20.60 3.61 -24.94
C ALA A 46 -19.40 3.01 -24.18
N LEU A 47 -18.94 1.81 -24.58
CA LEU A 47 -17.74 1.19 -24.02
C LEU A 47 -16.51 2.06 -24.20
N VAL A 48 -16.29 2.59 -25.39
CA VAL A 48 -15.16 3.48 -25.69
C VAL A 48 -15.21 4.73 -24.81
N LEU A 49 -16.38 5.39 -24.71
CA LEU A 49 -16.55 6.60 -23.91
C LEU A 49 -16.38 6.34 -22.42
N VAL A 50 -16.95 5.27 -21.88
CA VAL A 50 -16.81 4.87 -20.47
C VAL A 50 -15.34 4.62 -20.13
N ASN A 51 -14.62 3.88 -20.98
CA ASN A 51 -13.20 3.63 -20.79
C ASN A 51 -12.36 4.91 -20.90
N LEU A 52 -12.63 5.75 -21.89
CA LEU A 52 -11.89 7.00 -22.08
C LEU A 52 -12.07 7.95 -20.87
N VAL A 53 -13.30 8.16 -20.44
CA VAL A 53 -13.58 8.99 -19.25
C VAL A 53 -12.97 8.37 -17.99
N GLY A 54 -13.07 7.05 -17.83
CA GLY A 54 -12.44 6.34 -16.72
C GLY A 54 -10.93 6.52 -16.67
N GLN A 55 -10.25 6.43 -17.83
CA GLN A 55 -8.80 6.66 -17.94
C GLN A 55 -8.42 8.12 -17.63
N ILE A 56 -9.22 9.09 -18.08
CA ILE A 56 -8.98 10.50 -17.76
C ILE A 56 -9.08 10.72 -16.24
N LEU A 57 -10.11 10.17 -15.59
CA LEU A 57 -10.26 10.26 -14.14
C LEU A 57 -9.11 9.60 -13.38
N SER A 58 -8.63 8.43 -13.86
CA SER A 58 -7.47 7.76 -13.31
C SER A 58 -6.21 8.63 -13.40
N LYS A 59 -5.96 9.25 -14.55
CA LYS A 59 -4.81 10.17 -14.74
C LYS A 59 -4.92 11.43 -13.89
N LEU A 60 -6.12 11.95 -13.72
CA LEU A 60 -6.38 13.08 -12.84
C LEU A 60 -6.10 12.71 -11.37
N GLN A 61 -6.44 11.48 -10.97
CA GLN A 61 -6.10 10.95 -9.65
C GLN A 61 -4.59 10.89 -9.46
N ASP A 62 -3.86 10.23 -10.39
CA ASP A 62 -2.40 10.10 -10.32
C ASP A 62 -1.74 11.48 -10.16
N TYR A 63 -2.16 12.45 -10.95
CA TYR A 63 -1.63 13.81 -10.89
C TYR A 63 -1.91 14.48 -9.53
N THR A 64 -3.12 14.29 -8.99
CA THR A 64 -3.51 14.89 -7.70
C THR A 64 -2.75 14.25 -6.54
N VAL A 65 -2.56 12.92 -6.58
CA VAL A 65 -1.79 12.17 -5.58
C VAL A 65 -0.32 12.59 -5.62
N TYR A 66 0.27 12.68 -6.80
CA TYR A 66 1.64 13.14 -6.97
C TYR A 66 1.87 14.54 -6.38
N LYS A 67 0.96 15.48 -6.62
CA LYS A 67 1.01 16.81 -6.00
C LYS A 67 0.90 16.76 -4.47
N LEU A 68 -0.01 15.92 -3.97
CA LEU A 68 -0.20 15.74 -2.53
C LEU A 68 1.06 15.19 -1.86
N GLU A 69 1.69 14.19 -2.47
CA GLU A 69 2.91 13.56 -1.96
C GLU A 69 4.10 14.53 -1.96
N ILE A 70 4.29 15.24 -3.06
CA ILE A 70 5.38 16.23 -3.15
C ILE A 70 5.19 17.33 -2.10
N ALA A 71 3.99 17.90 -2.00
CA ALA A 71 3.70 18.94 -1.03
C ALA A 71 3.81 18.41 0.42
N GLY A 72 3.28 17.23 0.68
CA GLY A 72 3.35 16.58 1.98
C GLY A 72 4.79 16.28 2.40
N ASN A 73 5.59 15.69 1.52
CA ASN A 73 7.00 15.42 1.79
C ASN A 73 7.81 16.69 2.05
N TYR A 74 7.54 17.77 1.31
CA TYR A 74 8.19 19.06 1.57
C TYR A 74 7.84 19.61 2.95
N HIS A 75 6.56 19.60 3.32
CA HIS A 75 6.13 20.08 4.64
C HIS A 75 6.64 19.19 5.78
N LEU A 76 6.65 17.87 5.60
CA LEU A 76 7.17 16.94 6.59
C LEU A 76 8.67 17.07 6.77
N ALA A 77 9.43 17.22 5.69
CA ALA A 77 10.89 17.47 5.77
C ALA A 77 11.19 18.72 6.57
N ARG A 78 10.46 19.82 6.31
CA ARG A 78 10.60 21.07 7.05
C ARG A 78 10.21 20.91 8.52
N LEU A 79 9.10 20.25 8.80
CA LEU A 79 8.66 19.97 10.17
C LEU A 79 9.69 19.15 10.94
N CYS A 80 10.25 18.12 10.32
CA CYS A 80 11.31 17.31 10.91
C CYS A 80 12.54 18.14 11.21
N PHE A 81 12.99 18.98 10.26
CA PHE A 81 14.11 19.86 10.45
C PHE A 81 13.87 20.85 11.60
N ASP A 82 12.74 21.55 11.60
CA ASP A 82 12.38 22.50 12.65
C ASP A 82 12.29 21.82 14.03
N THR A 83 11.72 20.61 14.08
CA THR A 83 11.62 19.84 15.32
C THR A 83 12.99 19.42 15.84
N LEU A 84 13.87 18.93 14.96
CA LEU A 84 15.21 18.48 15.33
C LEU A 84 16.10 19.66 15.71
N SER A 85 16.08 20.77 14.96
CA SER A 85 16.92 21.94 15.22
C SER A 85 16.59 22.64 16.52
N ASN A 86 15.35 22.53 17.00
CA ASN A 86 14.89 23.10 18.26
C ASN A 86 15.16 22.19 19.49
N GLN A 87 15.75 21.00 19.31
CA GLN A 87 16.10 20.13 20.43
C GLN A 87 17.34 20.64 21.18
N SER A 88 17.45 20.23 22.45
CA SER A 88 18.59 20.62 23.30
C SER A 88 19.91 20.03 22.78
N MET A 89 21.03 20.68 23.13
CA MET A 89 22.36 20.18 22.80
C MET A 89 22.60 18.78 23.39
N THR A 90 22.08 18.51 24.57
CA THR A 90 22.12 17.17 25.22
C THR A 90 21.45 16.11 24.38
N PHE A 91 20.33 16.43 23.72
CA PHE A 91 19.64 15.51 22.80
C PHE A 91 20.54 15.15 21.62
N HIS A 92 21.22 16.15 21.02
CA HIS A 92 22.08 15.92 19.87
C HIS A 92 23.37 15.16 20.23
N THR A 93 23.97 15.43 21.40
CA THR A 93 25.15 14.73 21.85
C THR A 93 24.89 13.30 22.32
N SER A 94 23.67 13.00 22.78
CA SER A 94 23.25 11.65 23.21
C SER A 94 22.77 10.75 22.08
N ARG A 95 22.62 11.26 20.86
CA ARG A 95 22.12 10.52 19.69
C ARG A 95 22.99 10.73 18.48
N PHE A 96 23.23 9.66 17.74
CA PHE A 96 23.99 9.73 16.49
C PHE A 96 23.18 10.47 15.43
N GLY A 97 23.74 11.53 14.82
CA GLY A 97 23.11 12.32 13.77
C GLY A 97 22.60 11.47 12.59
N GLY A 98 23.38 10.47 12.18
CA GLY A 98 22.97 9.51 11.13
C GLY A 98 21.69 8.72 11.45
N SER A 99 21.47 8.38 12.72
CA SER A 99 20.25 7.72 13.17
C SER A 99 19.04 8.63 13.02
N LEU A 100 19.15 9.90 13.38
CA LEU A 100 18.08 10.89 13.26
C LEU A 100 17.70 11.15 11.79
N VAL A 101 18.68 11.26 10.91
CA VAL A 101 18.48 11.40 9.46
C VAL A 101 17.76 10.19 8.91
N SER A 102 18.17 8.97 9.29
CA SER A 102 17.51 7.72 8.88
C SER A 102 16.07 7.62 9.38
N GLN A 103 15.78 8.06 10.63
CA GLN A 103 14.43 8.09 11.17
C GLN A 103 13.53 9.07 10.41
N THR A 104 14.03 10.25 10.08
CA THR A 104 13.34 11.26 9.28
C THR A 104 13.00 10.72 7.89
N SER A 105 13.95 10.08 7.22
CA SER A 105 13.74 9.46 5.91
C SER A 105 12.67 8.38 5.96
N ARG A 106 12.71 7.50 6.98
CA ARG A 106 11.67 6.45 7.19
C ARG A 106 10.30 7.04 7.49
N PHE A 107 10.22 8.13 8.23
CA PHE A 107 8.97 8.83 8.51
C PHE A 107 8.34 9.39 7.23
N MET A 108 9.13 10.02 6.36
CA MET A 108 8.69 10.54 5.06
C MET A 108 8.23 9.40 4.13
N SER A 109 9.00 8.31 4.04
CA SER A 109 8.62 7.13 3.26
C SER A 109 7.34 6.47 3.79
N GLY A 110 7.15 6.48 5.12
CA GLY A 110 5.92 6.01 5.77
C GLY A 110 4.69 6.83 5.37
N TYR A 111 4.83 8.15 5.27
CA TYR A 111 3.77 9.03 4.79
C TYR A 111 3.37 8.69 3.35
N THR A 112 4.34 8.61 2.42
CA THR A 112 4.09 8.25 1.01
C THR A 112 3.40 6.88 0.92
N GLY A 113 3.92 5.85 1.62
CA GLY A 113 3.30 4.53 1.66
C GLY A 113 1.87 4.54 2.23
N LEU A 114 1.57 5.42 3.18
CA LEU A 114 0.23 5.55 3.76
C LEU A 114 -0.75 6.21 2.77
N VAL A 115 -0.30 7.21 2.02
CA VAL A 115 -1.06 7.85 0.93
C VAL A 115 -1.34 6.82 -0.16
N ASP A 116 -0.33 6.09 -0.62
CA ASP A 116 -0.45 5.05 -1.65
C ASP A 116 -1.46 3.98 -1.27
N VAL A 117 -1.32 3.38 -0.09
CA VAL A 117 -2.24 2.34 0.38
C VAL A 117 -3.66 2.88 0.51
N THR A 118 -3.82 4.11 0.99
CA THR A 118 -5.15 4.72 1.14
C THR A 118 -5.81 4.97 -0.21
N VAL A 119 -5.09 5.57 -1.15
CA VAL A 119 -5.67 6.01 -2.42
C VAL A 119 -5.77 4.88 -3.44
N TYR A 120 -4.77 4.00 -3.53
CA TYR A 120 -4.72 2.94 -4.55
C TYR A 120 -5.24 1.58 -4.07
N SER A 121 -5.44 1.39 -2.75
CA SER A 121 -5.96 0.12 -2.23
C SER A 121 -7.25 0.29 -1.43
N LEU A 122 -7.24 1.12 -0.39
CA LEU A 122 -8.35 1.21 0.54
C LEU A 122 -9.61 1.82 -0.11
N ILE A 123 -9.50 2.99 -0.73
CA ILE A 123 -10.62 3.66 -1.40
C ILE A 123 -11.18 2.81 -2.53
N PRO A 124 -10.37 2.26 -3.47
CA PRO A 124 -10.83 1.34 -4.49
C PRO A 124 -11.58 0.14 -3.95
N THR A 125 -11.03 -0.53 -2.94
CA THR A 125 -11.64 -1.72 -2.34
C THR A 125 -13.00 -1.39 -1.72
N ILE A 126 -13.09 -0.34 -0.92
CA ILE A 126 -14.35 0.08 -0.30
C ILE A 126 -15.38 0.45 -1.38
N THR A 127 -14.97 1.22 -2.39
CA THR A 127 -15.86 1.60 -3.50
C THR A 127 -16.37 0.37 -4.24
N SER A 128 -15.48 -0.56 -4.57
CA SER A 128 -15.85 -1.81 -5.26
C SER A 128 -16.85 -2.63 -4.45
N VAL A 129 -16.61 -2.82 -3.15
CA VAL A 129 -17.50 -3.56 -2.26
C VAL A 129 -18.86 -2.89 -2.18
N VAL A 130 -18.92 -1.57 -1.96
CA VAL A 130 -20.18 -0.83 -1.86
C VAL A 130 -20.97 -0.92 -3.16
N CYS A 131 -20.31 -0.70 -4.30
CA CYS A 131 -20.98 -0.78 -5.61
C CYS A 131 -21.45 -2.21 -5.93
N THR A 132 -20.65 -3.24 -5.59
CA THR A 132 -21.04 -4.65 -5.79
C THR A 132 -22.28 -4.99 -4.96
N VAL A 133 -22.30 -4.63 -3.69
CA VAL A 133 -23.45 -4.87 -2.81
C VAL A 133 -24.68 -4.10 -3.32
N ALA A 134 -24.52 -2.83 -3.69
CA ALA A 134 -25.61 -2.02 -4.20
C ALA A 134 -26.20 -2.56 -5.52
N ALA A 135 -25.37 -3.10 -6.40
CA ALA A 135 -25.80 -3.69 -7.68
C ALA A 135 -26.47 -5.05 -7.51
N LEU A 136 -25.96 -5.90 -6.62
CA LEU A 136 -26.44 -7.28 -6.45
C LEU A 136 -27.64 -7.41 -5.50
N ALA A 137 -27.76 -6.54 -4.50
CA ALA A 137 -28.82 -6.62 -3.50
C ALA A 137 -30.24 -6.64 -4.09
N PRO A 138 -30.59 -5.80 -5.09
CA PRO A 138 -31.91 -5.83 -5.69
C PRO A 138 -32.15 -7.03 -6.64
N VAL A 139 -31.07 -7.60 -7.22
CA VAL A 139 -31.17 -8.66 -8.25
C VAL A 139 -31.15 -10.04 -7.61
N VAL A 140 -30.21 -10.29 -6.70
CA VAL A 140 -30.02 -11.61 -6.06
C VAL A 140 -29.72 -11.41 -4.56
N PRO A 141 -30.74 -11.09 -3.75
CA PRO A 141 -30.54 -10.73 -2.33
C PRO A 141 -29.91 -11.86 -1.50
N ALA A 142 -30.32 -13.12 -1.74
CA ALA A 142 -29.76 -14.26 -1.02
C ALA A 142 -28.25 -14.43 -1.26
N PHE A 143 -27.81 -14.27 -2.51
CA PHE A 143 -26.38 -14.32 -2.85
C PHE A 143 -25.61 -13.17 -2.21
N THR A 144 -26.17 -11.97 -2.19
CA THR A 144 -25.54 -10.78 -1.58
C THR A 144 -25.31 -10.98 -0.08
N VAL A 145 -26.29 -11.57 0.64
CA VAL A 145 -26.14 -11.89 2.07
C VAL A 145 -25.01 -12.88 2.31
N ILE A 146 -24.91 -13.93 1.49
CA ILE A 146 -23.84 -14.92 1.59
C ILE A 146 -22.49 -14.26 1.31
N LEU A 147 -22.38 -13.44 0.28
CA LEU A 147 -21.14 -12.73 -0.10
C LEU A 147 -20.69 -11.80 1.03
N VAL A 148 -21.58 -11.01 1.61
CA VAL A 148 -21.27 -10.15 2.75
C VAL A 148 -20.86 -10.99 3.97
N GLY A 149 -21.52 -12.10 4.23
CA GLY A 149 -21.17 -13.04 5.31
C GLY A 149 -19.74 -13.58 5.16
N ILE A 150 -19.39 -14.06 3.96
CA ILE A 150 -18.03 -14.53 3.66
C ILE A 150 -17.01 -13.40 3.84
N MET A 151 -17.32 -12.18 3.40
CA MET A 151 -16.44 -11.03 3.56
C MET A 151 -16.21 -10.68 5.04
N VAL A 152 -17.23 -10.72 5.87
CA VAL A 152 -17.11 -10.48 7.33
C VAL A 152 -16.21 -11.54 7.97
N VAL A 153 -16.42 -12.82 7.63
CA VAL A 153 -15.58 -13.92 8.12
C VAL A 153 -14.12 -13.73 7.68
N TYR A 154 -13.90 -13.35 6.42
CA TYR A 154 -12.56 -13.07 5.90
C TYR A 154 -11.88 -11.92 6.66
N ILE A 155 -12.58 -10.80 6.86
CA ILE A 155 -12.04 -9.66 7.62
C ILE A 155 -11.70 -10.06 9.06
N ALA A 156 -12.57 -10.81 9.72
CA ALA A 156 -12.32 -11.32 11.06
C ALA A 156 -11.09 -12.23 11.12
N PHE A 157 -10.93 -13.13 10.14
CA PHE A 157 -9.76 -13.99 10.01
C PHE A 157 -8.48 -13.18 9.81
N VAL A 158 -8.47 -12.23 8.89
CA VAL A 158 -7.32 -11.33 8.63
C VAL A 158 -6.95 -10.55 9.88
N TRP A 159 -7.94 -10.03 10.63
CA TRP A 159 -7.71 -9.30 11.86
C TRP A 159 -7.08 -10.18 12.97
N LEU A 160 -7.53 -11.42 13.10
CA LEU A 160 -6.93 -12.39 14.03
C LEU A 160 -5.48 -12.72 13.64
N MET A 161 -5.22 -12.92 12.34
CA MET A 161 -3.86 -13.16 11.83
C MET A 161 -2.96 -11.94 12.05
N TYR A 162 -3.46 -10.73 11.80
CA TYR A 162 -2.74 -9.49 12.02
C TYR A 162 -2.28 -9.34 13.49
N LYS A 163 -3.17 -9.64 14.45
CA LYS A 163 -2.82 -9.61 15.88
C LYS A 163 -1.69 -10.57 16.25
N ARG A 164 -1.56 -11.70 15.55
CA ARG A 164 -0.47 -12.66 15.77
C ARG A 164 0.82 -12.24 15.09
N ILE A 165 0.75 -11.63 13.93
CA ILE A 165 1.92 -11.22 13.13
C ILE A 165 2.56 -9.94 13.66
N MET A 166 1.77 -9.00 14.18
CA MET A 166 2.25 -7.70 14.65
C MET A 166 3.39 -7.76 15.66
N PRO A 167 3.32 -8.55 16.75
CA PRO A 167 4.41 -8.64 17.73
C PRO A 167 5.68 -9.24 17.12
N LEU A 168 5.56 -10.17 16.18
CA LEU A 168 6.73 -10.75 15.50
C LEU A 168 7.38 -9.73 14.57
N SER A 169 6.59 -8.96 13.86
CA SER A 169 7.10 -7.87 13.02
C SER A 169 7.81 -6.80 13.85
N ALA A 170 7.31 -6.51 15.05
CA ALA A 170 7.96 -5.61 15.99
C ALA A 170 9.30 -6.18 16.48
N ALA A 171 9.35 -7.49 16.82
CA ALA A 171 10.58 -8.17 17.23
C ALA A 171 11.64 -8.18 16.10
N THR A 172 11.23 -8.47 14.86
CA THR A 172 12.11 -8.40 13.68
C THR A 172 12.67 -6.99 13.48
N SER A 173 11.80 -5.97 13.59
CA SER A 173 12.23 -4.57 13.46
C SER A 173 13.20 -4.16 14.58
N ALA A 174 13.00 -4.62 15.81
CA ALA A 174 13.91 -4.35 16.92
C ALA A 174 15.28 -5.02 16.70
N ALA A 175 15.33 -6.26 16.24
CA ALA A 175 16.55 -6.97 15.91
C ALA A 175 17.32 -6.29 14.76
N GLN A 176 16.61 -5.87 13.70
CA GLN A 176 17.19 -5.14 12.58
C GLN A 176 17.74 -3.76 12.98
N ASN A 177 17.06 -3.07 13.90
CA ASN A 177 17.56 -1.79 14.45
C ASN A 177 18.84 -2.01 15.27
N LYS A 178 18.92 -3.10 16.05
CA LYS A 178 20.12 -3.45 16.80
C LYS A 178 21.29 -3.75 15.86
N LEU A 179 21.09 -4.55 14.80
CA LEU A 179 22.09 -4.83 13.78
C LEU A 179 22.60 -3.53 13.13
N SER A 180 21.69 -2.64 12.73
CA SER A 180 22.03 -1.35 12.17
C SER A 180 22.82 -0.46 13.16
N GLY A 181 22.50 -0.57 14.46
CA GLY A 181 23.22 0.12 15.53
C GLY A 181 24.67 -0.37 15.64
N VAL A 182 24.89 -1.69 15.70
CA VAL A 182 26.23 -2.29 15.77
C VAL A 182 27.07 -1.87 14.54
N LEU A 183 26.52 -1.92 13.35
CA LEU A 183 27.20 -1.47 12.14
C LEU A 183 27.56 0.01 12.20
N SER A 184 26.63 0.85 12.63
CA SER A 184 26.86 2.30 12.77
C SER A 184 27.96 2.62 13.75
N ASP A 185 27.99 1.91 14.89
CA ASP A 185 29.01 2.09 15.93
C ASP A 185 30.39 1.69 15.42
N ALA A 186 30.52 0.53 14.76
CA ALA A 186 31.77 0.05 14.18
C ALA A 186 32.30 1.03 13.10
N VAL A 187 31.44 1.54 12.21
CA VAL A 187 31.80 2.48 11.16
C VAL A 187 32.20 3.85 11.75
N THR A 188 31.48 4.34 12.75
CA THR A 188 31.75 5.63 13.39
C THR A 188 33.11 5.60 14.12
N ASN A 189 33.45 4.47 14.75
CA ASN A 189 34.66 4.27 15.48
C ASN A 189 35.77 3.54 14.69
N ILE A 190 35.63 3.48 13.36
CA ILE A 190 36.51 2.67 12.50
C ILE A 190 38.01 2.97 12.69
N LEU A 191 38.34 4.23 12.96
CA LEU A 191 39.72 4.62 13.24
C LEU A 191 40.26 3.93 14.51
N ALA A 192 39.47 3.91 15.58
CA ALA A 192 39.85 3.22 16.83
C ALA A 192 39.94 1.70 16.62
N VAL A 193 39.00 1.11 15.90
CA VAL A 193 39.00 -0.33 15.54
C VAL A 193 40.31 -0.68 14.81
N LYS A 194 40.68 0.13 13.79
CA LYS A 194 41.89 -0.07 12.98
C LYS A 194 43.17 0.15 13.80
N THR A 195 43.18 1.20 14.62
CA THR A 195 44.38 1.51 15.42
C THR A 195 44.64 0.47 16.51
N CYS A 196 43.57 -0.12 17.08
CA CYS A 196 43.67 -1.16 18.11
C CYS A 196 43.76 -2.58 17.56
N GLY A 197 43.61 -2.80 16.23
CA GLY A 197 43.63 -4.12 15.60
C GLY A 197 42.49 -5.02 16.09
N ARG A 198 41.29 -4.44 16.32
CA ARG A 198 40.13 -5.14 16.88
C ARG A 198 39.03 -5.49 15.84
N GLU A 199 39.41 -5.63 14.58
CA GLU A 199 38.49 -5.95 13.50
C GLU A 199 37.73 -7.26 13.71
N ASP A 200 38.41 -8.29 14.24
CA ASP A 200 37.77 -9.60 14.47
C ASP A 200 36.75 -9.53 15.59
N PHE A 201 37.01 -8.75 16.64
CA PHE A 201 36.06 -8.51 17.72
C PHE A 201 34.79 -7.81 17.21
N GLU A 202 34.92 -6.78 16.39
CA GLU A 202 33.77 -6.08 15.78
C GLU A 202 33.00 -6.96 14.82
N ARG A 203 33.70 -7.84 14.07
CA ARG A 203 33.08 -8.83 13.21
C ARG A 203 32.23 -9.82 14.01
N ASP A 204 32.77 -10.36 15.11
CA ASP A 204 32.02 -11.29 15.97
C ASP A 204 30.78 -10.65 16.57
N LEU A 205 30.88 -9.38 16.96
CA LEU A 205 29.76 -8.60 17.48
C LEU A 205 28.67 -8.39 16.43
N PHE A 206 29.08 -8.03 15.20
CA PHE A 206 28.19 -7.88 14.06
C PHE A 206 27.52 -9.21 13.70
N ASP A 207 28.28 -10.32 13.61
CA ASP A 207 27.77 -11.66 13.29
C ASP A 207 26.75 -12.16 14.33
N ALA A 208 26.95 -11.81 15.62
CA ALA A 208 25.98 -12.14 16.66
C ALA A 208 24.67 -11.36 16.48
N ALA A 209 24.74 -10.08 16.12
CA ALA A 209 23.57 -9.25 15.86
C ALA A 209 22.83 -9.68 14.57
N ASP A 210 23.59 -10.05 13.51
CA ASP A 210 23.03 -10.55 12.24
C ASP A 210 22.31 -11.87 12.41
N ARG A 211 22.89 -12.81 13.17
CA ARG A 211 22.19 -14.07 13.52
C ARG A 211 20.88 -13.83 14.24
N ALA A 212 20.87 -12.95 15.23
CA ALA A 212 19.64 -12.60 15.94
C ALA A 212 18.58 -11.96 15.04
N ALA A 213 18.98 -11.10 14.10
CA ALA A 213 18.10 -10.48 13.12
C ALA A 213 17.51 -11.54 12.16
N ARG A 214 18.35 -12.43 11.64
CA ARG A 214 17.94 -13.51 10.75
C ARG A 214 17.00 -14.50 11.44
N ASP A 215 17.25 -14.86 12.69
CA ASP A 215 16.40 -15.78 13.45
C ASP A 215 15.02 -15.16 13.69
N ALA A 216 14.95 -13.87 14.06
CA ALA A 216 13.69 -13.14 14.20
C ALA A 216 12.92 -13.05 12.87
N GLU A 217 13.62 -12.81 11.76
CA GLU A 217 13.02 -12.77 10.42
C GLU A 217 12.48 -14.13 9.99
N THR A 218 13.23 -15.21 10.26
CA THR A 218 12.84 -16.59 9.94
C THR A 218 11.55 -16.98 10.66
N VAL A 219 11.43 -16.67 11.94
CA VAL A 219 10.20 -16.90 12.73
C VAL A 219 9.02 -16.11 12.16
N SER A 220 9.23 -14.83 11.82
CA SER A 220 8.22 -13.98 11.20
C SER A 220 7.77 -14.53 9.84
N MET A 221 8.70 -15.04 9.02
CA MET A 221 8.42 -15.58 7.70
C MET A 221 7.62 -16.88 7.73
N HIS A 222 7.90 -17.79 8.69
CA HIS A 222 7.14 -19.03 8.84
C HIS A 222 5.66 -18.78 9.14
N LEU A 223 5.35 -17.79 9.98
CA LEU A 223 3.96 -17.44 10.32
C LEU A 223 3.23 -16.62 9.24
N ARG A 224 3.96 -15.97 8.33
CA ARG A 224 3.36 -15.30 7.16
C ARG A 224 2.99 -16.27 6.03
N LYS A 225 3.53 -17.49 6.04
CA LYS A 225 3.27 -18.53 5.04
C LYS A 225 2.11 -19.46 5.43
N LEU A 226 1.58 -19.37 6.64
CA LEU A 226 0.39 -20.06 7.13
C LEU A 226 -0.86 -19.22 6.88
#